data_872b4e38f2172694c687470aad976c70
#
_entry.id   872b4e38f2172694c687470aad976c70
#
_cell.length_a   1.000
_cell.length_b   1.000
_cell.length_c   1.000
_cell.angle_alpha   90.00
_cell.angle_beta   90.00
_cell.angle_gamma   90.00
#
_symmetry.space_group_name_H-M   'P 1'
#
loop_
_entity.id
_entity.type
_entity.pdbx_description
1 polymer ?
#
loop_
_entity_poly.entity_id
_entity_poly.type
_entity_poly.pdbx_seq_one_letter_code
_entity_poly.pdbx_strand_id
1 'polypeptide(L)'
;MPPQSCEEVQPLVFRVNLGDTVKICFRNRLKRRLSIHVQGLSYDVMTFDGSSTGYNRDSTTDDEIEYTWYADREGVFLFHDMADSRSGEETTNIHGLFGAIIVEPAGAKWYENFTKKKNPFAEQAVITAPGTETFREYVLFIQNGIRLL
;
A
#
# COMPACT_ATOMS: atom_id res chain seq x y z
N MET A 1 10.65 11.23 -4.50
CA MET A 1 10.47 12.66 -4.84
C MET A 1 9.05 13.02 -4.49
N PRO A 2 8.74 14.21 -3.98
CA PRO A 2 7.36 14.63 -3.88
C PRO A 2 6.77 14.75 -5.31
N PRO A 3 5.47 14.49 -5.49
CA PRO A 3 4.82 14.66 -6.78
C PRO A 3 5.01 16.09 -7.29
N GLN A 4 5.27 16.26 -8.57
CA GLN A 4 5.54 17.57 -9.17
C GLN A 4 4.27 18.38 -9.44
N SER A 5 3.10 17.72 -9.39
CA SER A 5 1.79 18.37 -9.53
C SER A 5 0.73 17.63 -8.70
N CYS A 6 -0.37 18.31 -8.36
CA CYS A 6 -1.51 17.68 -7.69
C CYS A 6 -2.18 16.59 -8.55
N GLU A 7 -1.97 16.59 -9.85
CA GLU A 7 -2.50 15.58 -10.76
C GLU A 7 -1.79 14.23 -10.64
N GLU A 8 -0.62 14.19 -9.98
CA GLU A 8 0.17 12.98 -9.76
C GLU A 8 -0.08 12.35 -8.37
N VAL A 9 -0.93 12.95 -7.56
CA VAL A 9 -1.29 12.39 -6.25
C VAL A 9 -2.35 11.31 -6.44
N GLN A 10 -1.98 10.09 -6.15
CA GLN A 10 -2.83 8.90 -6.28
C GLN A 10 -2.55 7.93 -5.14
N PRO A 11 -3.48 6.99 -4.85
CA PRO A 11 -3.23 5.94 -3.87
C PRO A 11 -2.00 5.13 -4.22
N LEU A 12 -1.19 4.80 -3.22
CA LEU A 12 0.05 4.08 -3.43
C LEU A 12 -0.20 2.61 -3.77
N VAL A 13 0.42 2.14 -4.82
CA VAL A 13 0.43 0.73 -5.22
C VAL A 13 1.83 0.16 -5.06
N PHE A 14 1.94 -1.01 -4.44
CA PHE A 14 3.16 -1.81 -4.41
C PHE A 14 2.95 -3.11 -5.17
N ARG A 15 3.93 -3.53 -5.97
CA ARG A 15 3.95 -4.85 -6.62
C ARG A 15 5.12 -5.66 -6.10
N VAL A 16 4.82 -6.89 -5.68
CA VAL A 16 5.78 -7.85 -5.14
C VAL A 16 5.48 -9.24 -5.67
N ASN A 17 6.41 -10.17 -5.54
CA ASN A 17 6.17 -11.56 -5.90
C ASN A 17 5.70 -12.38 -4.69
N LEU A 18 4.97 -13.43 -4.97
CA LEU A 18 4.68 -14.47 -3.98
C LEU A 18 5.99 -14.98 -3.35
N GLY A 19 6.04 -15.01 -2.02
CA GLY A 19 7.20 -15.37 -1.23
C GLY A 19 8.10 -14.20 -0.82
N ASP A 20 7.85 -12.99 -1.29
CA ASP A 20 8.61 -11.81 -0.88
C ASP A 20 8.29 -11.39 0.56
N THR A 21 9.29 -10.81 1.22
CA THR A 21 9.13 -10.08 2.47
C THR A 21 9.15 -8.59 2.18
N VAL A 22 8.10 -7.90 2.57
CA VAL A 22 7.92 -6.46 2.33
C VAL A 22 8.24 -5.69 3.60
N LYS A 23 9.20 -4.78 3.53
CA LYS A 23 9.54 -3.87 4.62
C LYS A 23 9.15 -2.45 4.24
N ILE A 24 8.35 -1.80 5.07
CA ILE A 24 7.86 -0.45 4.85
C ILE A 24 8.34 0.44 5.99
N CYS A 25 9.21 1.38 5.67
CA CYS A 25 9.55 2.48 6.56
C CYS A 25 8.48 3.56 6.44
N PHE A 26 7.59 3.62 7.41
CA PHE A 26 6.52 4.60 7.48
C PHE A 26 6.95 5.78 8.35
N ARG A 27 6.98 6.98 7.78
CA ARG A 27 7.30 8.20 8.50
C ARG A 27 6.12 9.15 8.51
N ASN A 28 5.61 9.42 9.71
CA ASN A 28 4.51 10.34 9.92
C ASN A 28 5.00 11.80 9.90
N ARG A 29 4.48 12.60 8.99
CA ARG A 29 4.75 14.05 8.90
C ARG A 29 3.57 14.90 9.36
N LEU A 30 2.47 14.27 9.75
CA LEU A 30 1.27 14.97 10.21
C LEU A 30 1.26 15.09 11.73
N LYS A 31 0.60 16.12 12.24
CA LYS A 31 0.41 16.35 13.69
C LYS A 31 -0.74 15.50 14.26
N ARG A 32 -0.75 14.22 13.91
CA ARG A 32 -1.75 13.25 14.39
C ARG A 32 -1.14 11.84 14.41
N ARG A 33 -1.74 10.95 15.17
CA ARG A 33 -1.34 9.56 15.19
C ARG A 33 -1.77 8.88 13.90
N LEU A 34 -0.87 8.13 13.29
CA LEU A 34 -1.08 7.40 12.05
C LEU A 34 -0.45 6.02 12.12
N SER A 35 -1.00 5.09 11.36
CA SER A 35 -0.43 3.77 11.15
C SER A 35 -0.64 3.30 9.71
N ILE A 36 -0.14 2.10 9.41
CA ILE A 36 -0.52 1.37 8.20
C ILE A 36 -0.90 -0.04 8.61
N HIS A 37 -2.13 -0.43 8.29
CA HIS A 37 -2.63 -1.78 8.46
C HIS A 37 -2.86 -2.41 7.09
N VAL A 38 -2.37 -3.64 6.85
CA VAL A 38 -2.63 -4.39 5.64
C VAL A 38 -3.68 -5.46 5.90
N GLN A 39 -4.68 -5.56 5.02
CA GLN A 39 -5.72 -6.57 5.13
C GLN A 39 -5.35 -7.82 4.35
N GLY A 40 -5.20 -8.93 5.05
CA GLY A 40 -5.14 -10.26 4.45
C GLY A 40 -3.75 -10.83 4.13
N LEU A 41 -2.67 -10.09 4.33
CA LEU A 41 -1.31 -10.65 4.30
C LEU A 41 -0.89 -11.14 5.69
N SER A 42 0.08 -12.03 5.74
CA SER A 42 0.67 -12.49 6.99
C SER A 42 1.71 -11.52 7.53
N TYR A 43 1.70 -11.31 8.84
CA TYR A 43 2.67 -10.51 9.58
C TYR A 43 2.66 -10.93 11.06
N ASP A 44 3.61 -10.48 11.85
CA ASP A 44 3.55 -10.61 13.31
C ASP A 44 2.50 -9.65 13.86
N VAL A 45 1.36 -10.22 14.24
CA VAL A 45 0.18 -9.48 14.73
C VAL A 45 0.50 -8.63 15.96
N MET A 46 1.43 -9.07 16.80
CA MET A 46 1.79 -8.33 18.02
C MET A 46 2.62 -7.07 17.73
N THR A 47 3.29 -7.01 16.56
CA THR A 47 4.26 -5.96 16.25
C THR A 47 3.86 -5.13 15.02
N PHE A 48 3.29 -5.75 13.98
CA PHE A 48 3.13 -5.14 12.66
C PHE A 48 1.70 -5.02 12.17
N ASP A 49 0.72 -5.21 13.05
CA ASP A 49 -0.70 -5.09 12.68
C ASP A 49 -1.10 -3.65 12.31
N GLY A 50 -0.47 -2.66 12.90
CA GLY A 50 -0.79 -1.25 12.66
C GLY A 50 -2.13 -0.79 13.22
N SER A 51 -2.84 -1.67 13.95
CA SER A 51 -4.02 -1.28 14.73
C SER A 51 -3.61 -0.88 16.15
N SER A 52 -4.53 -0.36 16.93
CA SER A 52 -4.25 0.05 18.33
C SER A 52 -4.19 -1.12 19.32
N THR A 53 -3.87 -2.34 18.89
CA THR A 53 -3.80 -3.53 19.72
C THR A 53 -2.38 -4.07 19.88
N GLY A 54 -2.08 -4.67 21.03
CA GLY A 54 -0.78 -5.27 21.33
C GLY A 54 0.35 -4.25 21.46
N TYR A 55 1.51 -4.60 20.98
CA TYR A 55 2.69 -3.71 20.89
C TYR A 55 2.73 -2.91 19.60
N ASN A 56 1.65 -2.97 18.84
CA ASN A 56 1.53 -2.23 17.60
C ASN A 56 1.66 -0.74 17.84
N ARG A 57 2.44 -0.13 16.99
CA ARG A 57 2.72 1.28 17.06
C ARG A 57 1.90 2.03 16.04
N ASP A 58 1.24 3.01 16.51
CA ASP A 58 0.93 4.17 15.71
C ASP A 58 2.07 5.18 15.87
N SER A 59 2.35 5.93 14.84
CA SER A 59 3.37 6.96 14.86
C SER A 59 2.80 8.30 15.30
N THR A 60 3.51 9.00 16.15
CA THR A 60 3.33 10.44 16.37
C THR A 60 4.10 11.24 15.32
N THR A 61 4.01 12.57 15.38
CA THR A 61 4.71 13.45 14.42
C THR A 61 6.21 13.18 14.41
N ASP A 62 6.77 13.02 13.21
CA ASP A 62 8.18 12.74 12.93
C ASP A 62 8.69 11.37 13.38
N ASP A 63 7.85 10.52 13.94
CA ASP A 63 8.20 9.13 14.20
C ASP A 63 8.34 8.34 12.90
N GLU A 64 9.20 7.32 12.95
CA GLU A 64 9.40 6.34 11.89
C GLU A 64 9.14 4.95 12.43
N ILE A 65 8.29 4.19 11.73
CA ILE A 65 7.94 2.80 12.07
C ILE A 65 8.26 1.91 10.89
N GLU A 66 8.94 0.80 11.14
CA GLU A 66 9.08 -0.27 10.15
C GLU A 66 7.95 -1.29 10.33
N TYR A 67 7.23 -1.59 9.25
CA TYR A 67 6.31 -2.72 9.14
C TYR A 67 6.94 -3.80 8.29
N THR A 68 6.77 -5.06 8.68
CA THR A 68 7.21 -6.23 7.91
C THR A 68 6.02 -7.12 7.61
N TRP A 69 5.72 -7.31 6.32
CA TRP A 69 4.63 -8.15 5.83
C TRP A 69 5.17 -9.26 4.93
N TYR A 70 4.49 -10.38 4.89
CA TYR A 70 4.87 -11.54 4.09
C TYR A 70 3.87 -11.74 2.96
N ALA A 71 4.34 -11.75 1.73
CA ALA A 71 3.54 -12.02 0.54
C ALA A 71 3.28 -13.53 0.41
N ASP A 72 2.43 -14.08 1.27
CA ASP A 72 2.17 -15.51 1.43
C ASP A 72 1.09 -16.06 0.50
N ARG A 73 0.40 -15.20 -0.24
CA ARG A 73 -0.61 -15.55 -1.24
C ARG A 73 -0.71 -14.49 -2.33
N GLU A 74 -1.07 -14.92 -3.54
CA GLU A 74 -1.34 -14.03 -4.67
C GLU A 74 -2.64 -13.26 -4.47
N GLY A 75 -2.71 -12.03 -5.02
CA GLY A 75 -3.90 -11.21 -4.99
C GLY A 75 -3.64 -9.74 -4.71
N VAL A 76 -4.72 -9.01 -4.47
CA VAL A 76 -4.72 -7.57 -4.17
C VAL A 76 -5.13 -7.37 -2.72
N PHE A 77 -4.30 -6.70 -1.95
CA PHE A 77 -4.45 -6.50 -0.51
C PHE A 77 -4.47 -5.00 -0.21
N LEU A 78 -5.58 -4.54 0.36
CA LEU A 78 -5.71 -3.15 0.77
C LEU A 78 -4.85 -2.87 2.00
N PHE A 79 -4.21 -1.72 2.03
CA PHE A 79 -3.66 -1.16 3.27
C PHE A 79 -4.19 0.25 3.50
N HIS A 80 -4.37 0.60 4.76
CA HIS A 80 -4.92 1.89 5.16
C HIS A 80 -4.54 2.24 6.62
N ASP A 81 -4.80 3.48 7.01
CA ASP A 81 -4.62 3.91 8.39
C ASP A 81 -5.70 3.32 9.31
N MET A 82 -5.28 2.80 10.46
CA MET A 82 -6.16 2.34 11.55
C MET A 82 -5.90 3.00 12.90
N ALA A 83 -4.96 3.93 13.00
CA ALA A 83 -4.72 4.67 14.22
C ALA A 83 -5.65 5.89 14.38
N ASP A 84 -6.19 6.41 13.27
CA ASP A 84 -7.15 7.51 13.31
C ASP A 84 -8.55 6.99 13.66
N SER A 85 -8.89 7.10 14.93
CA SER A 85 -10.19 6.65 15.46
C SER A 85 -11.36 7.61 15.21
N ARG A 86 -11.12 8.73 14.54
CA ARG A 86 -12.18 9.68 14.20
C ARG A 86 -13.10 9.06 13.15
N SER A 87 -14.34 9.48 13.14
CA SER A 87 -15.34 9.03 12.18
C SER A 87 -15.74 10.14 11.21
N GLY A 88 -16.31 9.75 10.08
CA GLY A 88 -16.84 10.70 9.11
C GLY A 88 -15.76 11.42 8.30
N GLU A 89 -15.95 12.70 8.05
CA GLU A 89 -15.17 13.50 7.12
C GLU A 89 -13.75 13.85 7.58
N GLU A 90 -13.42 13.53 8.82
CA GLU A 90 -12.11 13.88 9.40
C GLU A 90 -11.10 12.75 9.35
N THR A 91 -11.48 11.56 8.86
CA THR A 91 -10.59 10.40 8.83
C THR A 91 -9.53 10.53 7.74
N THR A 92 -8.32 10.02 8.00
CA THR A 92 -7.22 10.02 7.05
C THR A 92 -7.52 9.20 5.79
N ASN A 93 -8.37 8.18 5.90
CA ASN A 93 -8.78 7.36 4.76
C ASN A 93 -9.60 8.16 3.73
N ILE A 94 -10.44 9.10 4.15
CA ILE A 94 -11.16 10.02 3.24
C ILE A 94 -10.19 10.97 2.54
N HIS A 95 -9.07 11.29 3.18
CA HIS A 95 -8.02 12.13 2.62
C HIS A 95 -6.95 11.36 1.85
N GLY A 96 -7.20 10.09 1.50
CA GLY A 96 -6.36 9.31 0.60
C GLY A 96 -5.23 8.51 1.28
N LEU A 97 -5.23 8.36 2.61
CA LEU A 97 -4.25 7.47 3.28
C LEU A 97 -4.67 6.00 3.18
N PHE A 98 -4.67 5.49 1.98
CA PHE A 98 -4.87 4.09 1.65
C PHE A 98 -4.10 3.73 0.38
N GLY A 99 -3.93 2.45 0.13
CA GLY A 99 -3.27 1.91 -1.04
C GLY A 99 -3.46 0.42 -1.15
N ALA A 100 -2.77 -0.19 -2.09
CA ALA A 100 -2.82 -1.63 -2.28
C ALA A 100 -1.43 -2.23 -2.49
N ILE A 101 -1.27 -3.44 -1.97
CA ILE A 101 -0.16 -4.32 -2.33
C ILE A 101 -0.69 -5.42 -3.25
N ILE A 102 -0.03 -5.62 -4.37
CA ILE A 102 -0.37 -6.65 -5.34
C ILE A 102 0.71 -7.71 -5.27
N VAL A 103 0.30 -8.90 -4.90
CA VAL A 103 1.19 -10.07 -4.87
C VAL A 103 1.01 -10.83 -6.16
N GLU A 104 2.00 -10.72 -7.02
CA GLU A 104 2.08 -11.41 -8.30
C GLU A 104 2.60 -12.84 -8.12
N PRO A 105 2.36 -13.73 -9.08
CA PRO A 105 2.96 -15.07 -9.07
C PRO A 105 4.47 -15.05 -8.90
N ALA A 106 5.02 -16.06 -8.27
CA ALA A 106 6.47 -16.17 -8.05
C ALA A 106 7.25 -16.04 -9.36
N GLY A 107 8.23 -15.13 -9.37
CA GLY A 107 9.06 -14.86 -10.56
C GLY A 107 8.39 -13.99 -11.62
N ALA A 108 7.24 -13.41 -11.34
CA ALA A 108 6.60 -12.44 -12.22
C ALA A 108 7.46 -11.20 -12.40
N LYS A 109 7.33 -10.60 -13.58
CA LYS A 109 7.93 -9.31 -13.91
C LYS A 109 6.84 -8.39 -14.41
N TRP A 110 6.93 -7.12 -14.05
CA TRP A 110 5.98 -6.10 -14.44
C TRP A 110 6.69 -4.88 -15.01
N TYR A 111 6.04 -4.29 -16.00
CA TYR A 111 6.57 -3.15 -16.74
C TYR A 111 5.45 -2.14 -16.96
N GLU A 112 5.77 -0.87 -16.93
CA GLU A 112 4.84 0.17 -17.34
C GLU A 112 4.37 -0.06 -18.78
N ASN A 113 3.09 0.15 -19.02
CA ASN A 113 2.45 -0.17 -20.30
C ASN A 113 3.09 0.55 -21.49
N PHE A 114 3.49 1.79 -21.33
CA PHE A 114 4.03 2.62 -22.43
C PHE A 114 5.56 2.68 -22.46
N THR A 115 6.19 2.83 -21.32
CA THR A 115 7.64 3.02 -21.23
C THR A 115 8.43 1.72 -21.20
N LYS A 116 7.75 0.61 -20.88
CA LYS A 116 8.34 -0.71 -20.61
C LYS A 116 9.42 -0.69 -19.52
N LYS A 117 9.44 0.32 -18.69
CA LYS A 117 10.32 0.39 -17.52
C LYS A 117 9.74 -0.44 -16.38
N LYS A 118 10.60 -1.11 -15.65
CA LYS A 118 10.20 -1.78 -14.42
C LYS A 118 9.82 -0.71 -13.38
N ASN A 119 8.58 -0.73 -12.91
CA ASN A 119 8.10 0.19 -11.90
C ASN A 119 7.24 -0.57 -10.86
N PRO A 120 7.75 -0.79 -9.64
CA PRO A 120 7.01 -1.51 -8.60
C PRO A 120 5.79 -0.72 -8.06
N PHE A 121 5.64 0.53 -8.43
CA PHE A 121 4.55 1.41 -8.01
C PHE A 121 3.53 1.69 -9.13
N ALA A 122 3.63 0.97 -10.26
CA ALA A 122 2.74 1.19 -11.38
C ALA A 122 1.32 0.68 -11.10
N GLU A 123 0.33 1.56 -11.22
CA GLU A 123 -1.09 1.20 -11.21
C GLU A 123 -1.51 0.45 -12.47
N GLN A 124 -0.84 0.71 -13.58
CA GLN A 124 -1.03 0.05 -14.85
C GLN A 124 0.24 -0.69 -15.24
N ALA A 125 0.16 -1.98 -15.41
CA ALA A 125 1.31 -2.79 -15.73
C ALA A 125 1.03 -3.87 -16.76
N VAL A 126 2.05 -4.24 -17.50
CA VAL A 126 2.09 -5.48 -18.29
C VAL A 126 2.82 -6.50 -17.44
N ILE A 127 2.14 -7.59 -17.13
CA ILE A 127 2.64 -8.66 -16.28
C ILE A 127 3.07 -9.83 -17.14
N THR A 128 4.26 -10.37 -16.87
CA THR A 128 4.75 -11.63 -17.41
C THR A 128 5.12 -12.54 -16.25
N ALA A 129 4.53 -13.72 -16.19
CA ALA A 129 4.84 -14.70 -15.14
C ALA A 129 5.12 -16.08 -15.74
N PRO A 130 5.95 -16.91 -15.08
CA PRO A 130 6.22 -18.26 -15.54
C PRO A 130 4.94 -19.07 -15.68
N GLY A 131 4.75 -19.70 -16.85
CA GLY A 131 3.60 -20.57 -17.09
C GLY A 131 2.28 -19.88 -17.40
N THR A 132 2.26 -18.56 -17.53
CA THR A 132 1.07 -17.79 -17.90
C THR A 132 1.31 -16.94 -19.16
N GLU A 133 0.23 -16.62 -19.88
CA GLU A 133 0.30 -15.63 -20.95
C GLU A 133 0.52 -14.25 -20.36
N THR A 134 1.19 -13.38 -21.14
CA THR A 134 1.36 -11.96 -20.75
C THR A 134 0.01 -11.26 -20.76
N PHE A 135 -0.30 -10.55 -19.68
CA PHE A 135 -1.55 -9.80 -19.55
C PHE A 135 -1.31 -8.35 -19.09
N ARG A 136 -2.34 -7.54 -19.22
CA ARG A 136 -2.36 -6.16 -18.70
C ARG A 136 -3.21 -6.13 -17.46
N GLU A 137 -2.73 -5.40 -16.47
CA GLU A 137 -3.43 -5.19 -15.23
C GLU A 137 -3.61 -3.70 -14.95
N TYR A 138 -4.76 -3.37 -14.37
CA TYR A 138 -5.12 -2.03 -13.93
C TYR A 138 -5.62 -2.10 -12.51
N VAL A 139 -5.11 -1.21 -11.66
CA VAL A 139 -5.58 -1.07 -10.27
C VAL A 139 -6.58 0.07 -10.23
N LEU A 140 -7.78 -0.22 -9.77
CA LEU A 140 -8.84 0.77 -9.60
C LEU A 140 -9.22 0.87 -8.12
N PHE A 141 -9.16 2.08 -7.60
CA PHE A 141 -9.68 2.39 -6.27
C PHE A 141 -11.05 3.05 -6.39
N ILE A 142 -12.04 2.48 -5.72
CA ILE A 142 -13.40 3.02 -5.68
C ILE A 142 -13.71 3.38 -4.23
N GLN A 143 -13.86 4.67 -3.95
CA GLN A 143 -14.16 5.17 -2.62
C GLN A 143 -15.19 6.29 -2.70
N ASN A 144 -16.20 6.23 -1.82
CA ASN A 144 -17.15 7.31 -1.62
C ASN A 144 -16.56 8.38 -0.69
N GLY A 145 -16.79 9.64 -1.03
CA GLY A 145 -16.52 10.76 -0.13
C GLY A 145 -15.07 11.23 -0.07
N ILE A 146 -14.22 10.89 -1.05
CA ILE A 146 -12.89 11.50 -1.14
C ILE A 146 -13.08 13.02 -1.30
N ARG A 147 -12.47 13.77 -0.39
CA ARG A 147 -12.41 15.23 -0.47
C ARG A 147 -10.99 15.64 -0.80
N LEU A 148 -10.83 16.30 -1.92
CA LEU A 148 -9.61 17.03 -2.25
C LEU A 148 -9.67 18.37 -1.50
N LEU A 149 -8.65 18.64 -0.70
CA LEU A 149 -8.46 19.91 -0.03
C LEU A 149 -7.84 20.94 -0.98
#